data_69d08bf9b17983ccc86ba59f449d2a88
#
_entry.id   69d08bf9b17983ccc86ba59f449d2a88
#
_cell.length_a   1.000
_cell.length_b   1.000
_cell.length_c   1.000
_cell.angle_alpha   90.00
_cell.angle_beta   90.00
_cell.angle_gamma   90.00
#
_symmetry.space_group_name_H-M   'P 1'
#
loop_
_entity.id
_entity.type
_entity.pdbx_description
1 polymer ?
#
loop_
_entity_poly.entity_id
_entity_poly.type
_entity_poly.pdbx_seq_one_letter_code
_entity_poly.pdbx_strand_id
1 'polypeptide(L)'
;MDIFLERRKKLADLLPDGSVAVIHSANQKIRNGDTDYSFRQDSDFLYLTNFNEADAALVIEKKGSTIFHLLCAEKDEVREKWEGPRLGPENVSQLGFESGFKIDDLILKTTEFLEGADHLFCQNKSQKKLFFALTKGLKGKKINFDLNPKNIKSVDSLIHELRLLKSKEEISIIQKACDISSSAHERAMKAVKPEMYEYQLEAEYLHEFMVNGAKECAYPSIVGGGENACILHYSKNTDLLKDGDLVLVDAGCEYKGYASDITRTFPVNGKFSSEQKLIYEIVLESQKQSIESISEKSNPLETHKKSLEVIVEGLLSLGLLKGSKEEVIETQSYSKFYMHRVGHWLGLDVHDVGGYEKDGKVRSYENGMITTIEPGIYISNEENVPEKFKGIGIRIEDDVLVEN
;
A
#
# COMPACT_ATOMS: atom_id res chain seq x y z
N MET A 1 -21.59 5.92 -14.82
CA MET A 1 -21.79 6.72 -13.59
C MET A 1 -20.40 7.03 -13.04
N ASP A 2 -20.15 8.18 -12.44
CA ASP A 2 -18.82 8.51 -11.91
C ASP A 2 -18.55 7.65 -10.66
N ILE A 3 -17.56 6.77 -10.73
CA ILE A 3 -17.20 5.85 -9.64
C ILE A 3 -16.86 6.60 -8.34
N PHE A 4 -16.24 7.78 -8.43
CA PHE A 4 -15.87 8.57 -7.27
C PHE A 4 -17.10 9.17 -6.57
N LEU A 5 -18.12 9.59 -7.33
CA LEU A 5 -19.40 10.01 -6.77
C LEU A 5 -20.10 8.83 -6.08
N GLU A 6 -20.05 7.63 -6.65
CA GLU A 6 -20.61 6.43 -6.00
C GLU A 6 -19.89 6.09 -4.69
N ARG A 7 -18.56 6.21 -4.65
CA ARG A 7 -17.77 6.01 -3.43
C ARG A 7 -18.10 7.01 -2.34
N ARG A 8 -18.26 8.30 -2.72
CA ARG A 8 -18.72 9.35 -1.77
C ARG A 8 -20.10 9.05 -1.24
N LYS A 9 -21.04 8.60 -2.07
CA LYS A 9 -22.40 8.20 -1.65
C LYS A 9 -22.35 7.01 -0.69
N LYS A 10 -21.60 5.95 -1.02
CA LYS A 10 -21.43 4.80 -0.12
C LYS A 10 -20.88 5.21 1.24
N LEU A 11 -19.86 6.09 1.27
CA LEU A 11 -19.34 6.61 2.52
C LEU A 11 -20.39 7.41 3.28
N ALA A 12 -21.14 8.29 2.59
CA ALA A 12 -22.20 9.08 3.21
C ALA A 12 -23.32 8.21 3.79
N ASP A 13 -23.66 7.09 3.12
CA ASP A 13 -24.68 6.15 3.62
C ASP A 13 -24.28 5.51 4.96
N LEU A 14 -22.98 5.32 5.19
CA LEU A 14 -22.44 4.79 6.45
C LEU A 14 -22.41 5.83 7.58
N LEU A 15 -22.45 7.12 7.27
CA LEU A 15 -22.51 8.18 8.27
C LEU A 15 -23.93 8.34 8.81
N PRO A 16 -24.13 8.58 10.12
CA PRO A 16 -25.43 8.94 10.66
C PRO A 16 -25.92 10.29 10.11
N ASP A 17 -27.23 10.53 10.13
CA ASP A 17 -27.75 11.87 9.85
C ASP A 17 -27.22 12.89 10.88
N GLY A 18 -27.17 14.17 10.54
CA GLY A 18 -26.53 15.19 11.37
C GLY A 18 -24.98 15.14 11.34
N SER A 19 -24.38 14.50 10.34
CA SER A 19 -22.92 14.37 10.25
C SER A 19 -22.26 15.40 9.35
N VAL A 20 -21.08 15.87 9.77
CA VAL A 20 -20.09 16.54 8.93
C VAL A 20 -18.82 15.69 8.93
N ALA A 21 -18.31 15.32 7.76
CA ALA A 21 -17.06 14.60 7.62
C ALA A 21 -16.04 15.42 6.82
N VAL A 22 -14.80 15.52 7.33
CA VAL A 22 -13.71 16.29 6.71
C VAL A 22 -12.56 15.34 6.39
N ILE A 23 -12.27 15.17 5.11
CA ILE A 23 -11.17 14.34 4.60
C ILE A 23 -10.15 15.25 3.90
N HIS A 24 -8.91 15.25 4.37
CA HIS A 24 -7.85 16.10 3.86
C HIS A 24 -7.06 15.41 2.75
N SER A 25 -6.64 16.19 1.76
CA SER A 25 -5.62 15.81 0.80
C SER A 25 -4.23 15.72 1.43
N ALA A 26 -3.27 15.21 0.67
CA ALA A 26 -1.86 15.39 0.98
C ALA A 26 -1.45 16.85 0.79
N ASN A 27 -0.40 17.26 1.51
CA ASN A 27 0.28 18.53 1.31
C ASN A 27 1.51 18.31 0.42
N GLN A 28 1.89 19.32 -0.36
CA GLN A 28 3.18 19.32 -1.06
C GLN A 28 4.33 19.23 -0.05
N LYS A 29 5.36 18.46 -0.38
CA LYS A 29 6.54 18.26 0.47
C LYS A 29 7.80 18.77 -0.21
N ILE A 30 8.54 19.62 0.50
CA ILE A 30 9.82 20.15 0.04
C ILE A 30 10.88 19.04 0.12
N ARG A 31 11.62 18.83 -0.96
CA ARG A 31 12.78 17.95 -1.04
C ARG A 31 14.04 18.65 -0.56
N ASN A 32 14.32 19.83 -1.12
CA ASN A 32 15.44 20.70 -0.71
C ASN A 32 15.20 22.13 -1.22
N GLY A 33 15.63 23.14 -0.45
CA GLY A 33 15.51 24.56 -0.82
C GLY A 33 14.10 24.92 -1.25
N ASP A 34 13.94 25.16 -2.54
CA ASP A 34 12.69 25.52 -3.22
C ASP A 34 12.20 24.43 -4.19
N THR A 35 12.81 23.24 -4.14
CA THR A 35 12.45 22.10 -4.98
C THR A 35 11.59 21.10 -4.21
N ASP A 36 10.47 20.69 -4.78
CA ASP A 36 9.54 19.76 -4.19
C ASP A 36 9.85 18.30 -4.58
N TYR A 37 9.37 17.36 -3.76
CA TYR A 37 9.18 15.97 -4.19
C TYR A 37 8.05 15.87 -5.19
N SER A 38 8.07 14.81 -6.04
CA SER A 38 6.89 14.41 -6.81
C SER A 38 5.67 14.33 -5.89
N PHE A 39 4.56 14.97 -6.30
CA PHE A 39 3.35 14.98 -5.51
C PHE A 39 2.66 13.61 -5.58
N ARG A 40 2.37 13.05 -4.42
CA ARG A 40 1.53 11.86 -4.27
C ARG A 40 0.35 12.17 -3.36
N GLN A 41 -0.87 12.01 -3.91
CA GLN A 41 -2.10 12.28 -3.19
C GLN A 41 -2.31 11.29 -2.04
N ASP A 42 -2.99 11.74 -0.99
CA ASP A 42 -3.52 10.89 0.07
C ASP A 42 -4.46 9.82 -0.50
N SER A 43 -4.27 8.57 -0.12
CA SER A 43 -4.98 7.44 -0.72
C SER A 43 -6.49 7.47 -0.45
N ASP A 44 -6.93 7.85 0.76
CA ASP A 44 -8.35 7.97 1.09
C ASP A 44 -9.01 9.11 0.31
N PHE A 45 -8.30 10.25 0.25
CA PHE A 45 -8.77 11.41 -0.49
C PHE A 45 -8.84 11.12 -2.00
N LEU A 46 -7.81 10.48 -2.57
CA LEU A 46 -7.78 10.06 -3.98
C LEU A 46 -8.93 9.10 -4.30
N TYR A 47 -9.14 8.09 -3.43
CA TYR A 47 -10.22 7.10 -3.55
C TYR A 47 -11.59 7.74 -3.68
N LEU A 48 -11.83 8.82 -2.94
CA LEU A 48 -13.13 9.49 -2.88
C LEU A 48 -13.30 10.59 -3.93
N THR A 49 -12.23 11.18 -4.44
CA THR A 49 -12.31 12.44 -5.20
C THR A 49 -11.74 12.39 -6.61
N ASN A 50 -10.74 11.55 -6.87
CA ASN A 50 -9.88 11.62 -8.06
C ASN A 50 -9.23 13.01 -8.26
N PHE A 51 -9.12 13.81 -7.21
CA PHE A 51 -8.53 15.14 -7.27
C PHE A 51 -7.06 15.07 -6.86
N ASN A 52 -6.17 15.36 -7.80
CA ASN A 52 -4.73 15.16 -7.63
C ASN A 52 -3.95 16.48 -7.48
N GLU A 53 -4.53 17.45 -6.78
CA GLU A 53 -3.82 18.67 -6.36
C GLU A 53 -3.62 18.66 -4.85
N ALA A 54 -2.52 19.28 -4.41
CA ALA A 54 -2.19 19.42 -2.99
C ALA A 54 -3.13 20.41 -2.27
N ASP A 55 -3.10 20.37 -0.95
CA ASP A 55 -3.75 21.35 -0.08
C ASP A 55 -5.24 21.52 -0.39
N ALA A 56 -5.98 20.42 -0.31
CA ALA A 56 -7.43 20.38 -0.52
C ALA A 56 -8.15 19.63 0.62
N ALA A 57 -9.47 19.72 0.66
CA ALA A 57 -10.31 18.95 1.56
C ALA A 57 -11.67 18.61 0.92
N LEU A 58 -12.10 17.37 1.09
CA LEU A 58 -13.48 16.95 0.88
C LEU A 58 -14.26 17.16 2.18
N VAL A 59 -15.40 17.85 2.11
CA VAL A 59 -16.36 17.92 3.21
C VAL A 59 -17.66 17.28 2.75
N ILE A 60 -18.15 16.33 3.55
CA ILE A 60 -19.47 15.70 3.38
C ILE A 60 -20.37 16.26 4.44
N GLU A 61 -21.42 16.95 4.03
CA GLU A 61 -22.49 17.43 4.90
C GLU A 61 -23.72 16.53 4.73
N LYS A 62 -24.16 15.85 5.80
CA LYS A 62 -25.33 14.98 5.81
C LYS A 62 -26.32 15.45 6.89
N LYS A 63 -27.29 16.25 6.48
CA LYS A 63 -28.36 16.79 7.34
C LYS A 63 -29.71 16.73 6.58
N GLY A 64 -30.40 15.60 6.67
CA GLY A 64 -31.59 15.30 5.87
C GLY A 64 -31.31 15.07 4.38
N SER A 65 -30.40 15.83 3.80
CA SER A 65 -29.81 15.61 2.47
C SER A 65 -28.30 15.47 2.57
N THR A 66 -27.66 14.93 1.54
CA THR A 66 -26.20 14.82 1.47
C THR A 66 -25.66 15.78 0.42
N ILE A 67 -24.65 16.57 0.78
CA ILE A 67 -23.95 17.52 -0.09
C ILE A 67 -22.46 17.25 0.00
N PHE A 68 -21.78 17.18 -1.15
CA PHE A 68 -20.33 17.00 -1.24
C PHE A 68 -19.67 18.32 -1.64
N HIS A 69 -18.79 18.83 -0.80
CA HIS A 69 -18.04 20.05 -1.04
C HIS A 69 -16.56 19.72 -1.26
N LEU A 70 -15.95 20.34 -2.27
CA LEU A 70 -14.49 20.32 -2.44
C LEU A 70 -13.93 21.69 -2.11
N LEU A 71 -12.99 21.72 -1.17
CA LEU A 71 -12.21 22.93 -0.90
C LEU A 71 -10.82 22.74 -1.52
N CYS A 72 -10.40 23.65 -2.36
CA CYS A 72 -9.12 23.57 -3.08
C CYS A 72 -8.51 24.96 -3.30
N ALA A 73 -7.30 24.99 -3.83
CA ALA A 73 -6.63 26.22 -4.18
C ALA A 73 -7.38 26.98 -5.30
N GLU A 74 -7.38 28.29 -5.22
CA GLU A 74 -7.91 29.14 -6.30
C GLU A 74 -7.01 29.07 -7.53
N LYS A 75 -7.56 29.41 -8.69
CA LYS A 75 -6.79 29.72 -9.88
C LYS A 75 -5.89 30.92 -9.62
N ASP A 76 -4.64 30.81 -10.03
CA ASP A 76 -3.65 31.87 -9.93
C ASP A 76 -2.85 31.89 -11.24
N GLU A 77 -3.14 32.85 -12.12
CA GLU A 77 -2.52 32.97 -13.44
C GLU A 77 -0.99 33.06 -13.39
N VAL A 78 -0.42 33.57 -12.30
CA VAL A 78 1.03 33.67 -12.14
C VAL A 78 1.61 32.30 -11.80
N ARG A 79 1.03 31.61 -10.82
CA ARG A 79 1.45 30.27 -10.42
C ARG A 79 1.19 29.23 -11.51
N GLU A 80 0.06 29.31 -12.20
CA GLU A 80 -0.28 28.39 -13.28
C GLU A 80 0.72 28.43 -14.45
N LYS A 81 1.43 29.56 -14.64
CA LYS A 81 2.55 29.63 -15.58
C LYS A 81 3.78 28.81 -15.16
N TRP A 82 3.94 28.54 -13.87
CA TRP A 82 5.06 27.80 -13.32
C TRP A 82 4.72 26.34 -13.03
N GLU A 83 3.52 26.10 -12.51
CA GLU A 83 3.12 24.81 -11.94
C GLU A 83 2.10 24.05 -12.82
N GLY A 84 1.54 24.71 -13.82
CA GLY A 84 0.45 24.17 -14.64
C GLY A 84 -0.94 24.60 -14.14
N PRO A 85 -2.00 24.27 -14.90
CA PRO A 85 -3.35 24.72 -14.61
C PRO A 85 -3.92 24.05 -13.34
N ARG A 86 -4.70 24.83 -12.58
CA ARG A 86 -5.47 24.35 -11.42
C ARG A 86 -6.95 24.26 -11.75
N LEU A 87 -7.66 23.33 -11.11
CA LEU A 87 -9.10 23.21 -11.28
C LEU A 87 -9.83 24.47 -10.79
N GLY A 88 -9.50 24.94 -9.60
CA GLY A 88 -10.18 26.04 -8.92
C GLY A 88 -11.57 25.65 -8.36
N PRO A 89 -12.02 26.36 -7.29
CA PRO A 89 -13.30 26.07 -6.63
C PRO A 89 -14.53 26.20 -7.56
N GLU A 90 -14.44 27.05 -8.57
CA GLU A 90 -15.53 27.31 -9.53
C GLU A 90 -15.78 26.15 -10.51
N ASN A 91 -14.86 25.19 -10.63
CA ASN A 91 -14.95 24.10 -11.60
C ASN A 91 -15.16 22.72 -10.96
N VAL A 92 -15.37 22.63 -9.64
CA VAL A 92 -15.46 21.36 -8.91
C VAL A 92 -16.65 20.48 -9.35
N SER A 93 -17.65 21.07 -9.99
CA SER A 93 -18.78 20.35 -10.60
C SER A 93 -18.36 19.36 -11.68
N GLN A 94 -17.21 19.55 -12.31
CA GLN A 94 -16.61 18.61 -13.27
C GLN A 94 -16.24 17.26 -12.62
N LEU A 95 -16.03 17.26 -11.29
CA LEU A 95 -15.74 16.08 -10.47
C LEU A 95 -16.96 15.62 -9.65
N GLY A 96 -18.15 16.11 -9.99
CA GLY A 96 -19.40 15.73 -9.34
C GLY A 96 -19.54 16.24 -7.90
N PHE A 97 -19.02 17.44 -7.61
CA PHE A 97 -19.24 18.15 -6.35
C PHE A 97 -20.33 19.22 -6.55
N GLU A 98 -21.17 19.38 -5.53
CA GLU A 98 -22.25 20.38 -5.55
C GLU A 98 -21.75 21.80 -5.30
N SER A 99 -20.64 21.96 -4.57
CA SER A 99 -20.03 23.26 -4.30
C SER A 99 -18.52 23.20 -4.10
N GLY A 100 -17.84 24.28 -4.51
CA GLY A 100 -16.43 24.51 -4.30
C GLY A 100 -16.18 25.73 -3.45
N PHE A 101 -15.15 25.67 -2.59
CA PHE A 101 -14.68 26.78 -1.77
C PHE A 101 -13.15 26.83 -1.79
N LYS A 102 -12.61 27.99 -1.39
CA LYS A 102 -11.16 28.14 -1.20
C LYS A 102 -10.70 27.27 -0.02
N ILE A 103 -9.53 26.67 -0.15
CA ILE A 103 -8.99 25.85 0.96
C ILE A 103 -8.73 26.69 2.21
N ASP A 104 -8.39 27.98 2.06
CA ASP A 104 -8.20 28.90 3.17
C ASP A 104 -9.46 29.09 4.01
N ASP A 105 -10.64 28.88 3.42
CA ASP A 105 -11.92 28.96 4.10
C ASP A 105 -12.33 27.66 4.80
N LEU A 106 -11.46 26.63 4.82
CA LEU A 106 -11.82 25.30 5.37
C LEU A 106 -12.38 25.38 6.78
N ILE A 107 -11.73 26.12 7.68
CA ILE A 107 -12.16 26.24 9.09
C ILE A 107 -13.46 27.03 9.18
N LEU A 108 -13.62 28.10 8.42
CA LEU A 108 -14.83 28.90 8.39
C LEU A 108 -16.00 28.05 7.89
N LYS A 109 -15.85 27.37 6.74
CA LYS A 109 -16.90 26.54 6.14
C LYS A 109 -17.23 25.32 7.00
N THR A 110 -16.23 24.63 7.54
CA THR A 110 -16.47 23.52 8.47
C THR A 110 -17.28 24.00 9.68
N THR A 111 -16.98 25.19 10.22
CA THR A 111 -17.75 25.79 11.32
C THR A 111 -19.20 26.07 10.93
N GLU A 112 -19.43 26.62 9.73
CA GLU A 112 -20.79 26.84 9.19
C GLU A 112 -21.55 25.50 9.02
N PHE A 113 -20.90 24.48 8.50
CA PHE A 113 -21.51 23.16 8.32
C PHE A 113 -21.77 22.43 9.64
N LEU A 114 -21.02 22.73 10.70
CA LEU A 114 -21.28 22.18 12.05
C LEU A 114 -22.51 22.79 12.72
N GLU A 115 -23.06 23.90 12.22
CA GLU A 115 -24.29 24.45 12.77
C GLU A 115 -25.45 23.47 12.58
N GLY A 116 -26.04 23.00 13.69
CA GLY A 116 -27.08 21.98 13.69
C GLY A 116 -26.61 20.56 13.34
N ALA A 117 -25.32 20.30 13.36
CA ALA A 117 -24.78 18.94 13.25
C ALA A 117 -24.66 18.27 14.63
N ASP A 118 -24.78 16.93 14.64
CA ASP A 118 -24.61 16.10 15.85
C ASP A 118 -23.24 15.40 15.87
N HIS A 119 -22.61 15.24 14.72
CA HIS A 119 -21.39 14.44 14.57
C HIS A 119 -20.36 15.11 13.68
N LEU A 120 -19.10 15.11 14.13
CA LEU A 120 -17.95 15.48 13.31
C LEU A 120 -17.08 14.24 13.10
N PHE A 121 -16.77 13.94 11.83
CA PHE A 121 -15.86 12.88 11.44
C PHE A 121 -14.64 13.46 10.75
N CYS A 122 -13.47 12.87 10.98
CA CYS A 122 -12.26 13.16 10.20
C CYS A 122 -11.27 11.99 10.26
N GLN A 123 -10.24 12.06 9.44
CA GLN A 123 -9.15 11.09 9.48
C GLN A 123 -8.35 11.23 10.78
N ASN A 124 -7.93 10.12 11.39
CA ASN A 124 -7.16 10.10 12.65
C ASN A 124 -5.90 10.97 12.57
N LYS A 125 -5.19 10.94 11.44
CA LYS A 125 -3.98 11.74 11.21
C LYS A 125 -4.21 13.26 11.25
N SER A 126 -5.43 13.71 10.95
CA SER A 126 -5.79 15.15 10.94
C SER A 126 -6.58 15.60 12.15
N GLN A 127 -7.06 14.70 13.01
CA GLN A 127 -7.98 14.97 14.11
C GLN A 127 -7.49 16.09 15.06
N LYS A 128 -6.26 15.99 15.54
CA LYS A 128 -5.68 17.01 16.45
C LYS A 128 -5.58 18.37 15.78
N LYS A 129 -5.06 18.40 14.54
CA LYS A 129 -4.89 19.65 13.76
C LYS A 129 -6.24 20.32 13.51
N LEU A 130 -7.24 19.56 13.09
CA LEU A 130 -8.60 20.06 12.83
C LEU A 130 -9.23 20.59 14.11
N PHE A 131 -9.15 19.84 15.24
CA PHE A 131 -9.67 20.30 16.53
C PHE A 131 -9.07 21.64 16.97
N PHE A 132 -7.74 21.79 16.95
CA PHE A 132 -7.10 23.04 17.32
C PHE A 132 -7.45 24.20 16.39
N ALA A 133 -7.55 23.93 15.08
CA ALA A 133 -7.92 24.95 14.10
C ALA A 133 -9.37 25.42 14.29
N LEU A 134 -10.33 24.50 14.48
CA LEU A 134 -11.71 24.83 14.79
C LEU A 134 -11.83 25.60 16.11
N THR A 135 -11.16 25.16 17.18
CA THR A 135 -11.17 25.85 18.48
C THR A 135 -10.61 27.28 18.36
N LYS A 136 -9.58 27.48 17.54
CA LYS A 136 -9.01 28.81 17.29
C LYS A 136 -9.94 29.67 16.43
N GLY A 137 -10.55 29.09 15.41
CA GLY A 137 -11.49 29.79 14.51
C GLY A 137 -12.79 30.20 15.20
N LEU A 138 -13.21 29.47 16.24
CA LEU A 138 -14.41 29.72 17.00
C LEU A 138 -14.26 30.80 18.11
N LYS A 139 -13.08 31.41 18.30
CA LYS A 139 -12.88 32.43 19.34
C LYS A 139 -13.97 33.52 19.24
N GLY A 140 -14.92 33.48 20.20
CA GLY A 140 -16.02 34.45 20.29
C GLY A 140 -17.28 34.12 19.48
N LYS A 141 -17.31 33.03 18.73
CA LYS A 141 -18.53 32.52 18.06
C LYS A 141 -19.13 31.36 18.87
N LYS A 142 -20.40 31.40 19.15
CA LYS A 142 -21.16 30.26 19.68
C LYS A 142 -21.66 29.44 18.50
N ILE A 143 -21.31 28.17 18.44
CA ILE A 143 -21.95 27.19 17.56
C ILE A 143 -22.70 26.19 18.42
N ASN A 144 -23.75 25.61 17.85
CA ASN A 144 -24.59 24.61 18.51
C ASN A 144 -23.97 23.20 18.45
N PHE A 145 -22.65 23.10 18.40
CA PHE A 145 -21.89 21.86 18.37
C PHE A 145 -20.93 21.82 19.58
N ASP A 146 -20.98 20.75 20.36
CA ASP A 146 -20.02 20.54 21.46
C ASP A 146 -18.66 20.08 20.89
N LEU A 147 -17.80 21.07 20.60
CA LEU A 147 -16.46 20.83 20.10
C LEU A 147 -15.55 20.29 21.21
N ASN A 148 -15.59 18.99 21.41
CA ASN A 148 -14.73 18.24 22.30
C ASN A 148 -13.97 17.19 21.47
N PRO A 149 -12.65 16.94 21.70
CA PRO A 149 -11.90 15.91 20.99
C PRO A 149 -12.58 14.52 20.99
N LYS A 150 -13.33 14.20 22.06
CA LYS A 150 -14.07 12.93 22.18
C LYS A 150 -15.28 12.84 21.23
N ASN A 151 -15.79 13.98 20.75
CA ASN A 151 -16.93 14.04 19.82
C ASN A 151 -16.48 14.02 18.36
N ILE A 152 -15.16 14.12 18.10
CA ILE A 152 -14.61 13.96 16.76
C ILE A 152 -14.31 12.47 16.55
N LYS A 153 -15.07 11.84 15.66
CA LYS A 153 -14.96 10.42 15.34
C LYS A 153 -14.02 10.20 14.15
N SER A 154 -13.37 9.03 14.11
CA SER A 154 -12.61 8.64 12.94
C SER A 154 -13.54 8.22 11.78
N VAL A 155 -13.21 8.67 10.58
CA VAL A 155 -13.83 8.19 9.34
C VAL A 155 -13.04 7.03 8.71
N ASP A 156 -11.80 6.80 9.19
CA ASP A 156 -10.84 5.88 8.55
C ASP A 156 -11.43 4.47 8.39
N SER A 157 -11.98 3.88 9.45
CA SER A 157 -12.53 2.53 9.37
C SER A 157 -13.63 2.37 8.34
N LEU A 158 -14.44 3.42 8.11
CA LEU A 158 -15.51 3.41 7.10
C LEU A 158 -14.92 3.44 5.69
N ILE A 159 -13.92 4.28 5.44
CA ILE A 159 -13.24 4.36 4.15
C ILE A 159 -12.45 3.09 3.88
N HIS A 160 -11.73 2.58 4.88
CA HIS A 160 -10.87 1.40 4.76
C HIS A 160 -11.67 0.13 4.43
N GLU A 161 -12.88 -0.01 4.97
CA GLU A 161 -13.77 -1.11 4.59
C GLU A 161 -14.25 -1.00 3.13
N LEU A 162 -14.47 0.22 2.63
CA LEU A 162 -14.82 0.43 1.22
C LEU A 162 -13.64 0.16 0.28
N ARG A 163 -12.40 0.49 0.70
CA ARG A 163 -11.17 0.27 -0.08
C ARG A 163 -10.76 -1.20 -0.13
N LEU A 164 -11.12 -1.99 0.89
CA LEU A 164 -10.71 -3.39 0.98
C LEU A 164 -11.26 -4.23 -0.18
N LEU A 165 -12.51 -3.99 -0.58
CA LEU A 165 -13.17 -4.70 -1.68
C LEU A 165 -13.02 -3.90 -2.98
N LYS A 166 -12.16 -4.35 -3.87
CA LYS A 166 -11.85 -3.67 -5.12
C LYS A 166 -12.98 -3.82 -6.14
N SER A 167 -13.36 -2.72 -6.77
CA SER A 167 -14.26 -2.72 -7.92
C SER A 167 -13.56 -3.30 -9.16
N LYS A 168 -14.31 -3.61 -10.21
CA LYS A 168 -13.76 -4.10 -11.48
C LYS A 168 -12.77 -3.12 -12.12
N GLU A 169 -13.04 -1.83 -11.99
CA GLU A 169 -12.17 -0.76 -12.49
C GLU A 169 -10.85 -0.73 -11.72
N GLU A 170 -10.89 -0.87 -10.39
CA GLU A 170 -9.70 -0.94 -9.54
C GLU A 170 -8.87 -2.18 -9.87
N ILE A 171 -9.51 -3.35 -9.98
CA ILE A 171 -8.87 -4.60 -10.37
C ILE A 171 -8.16 -4.46 -11.73
N SER A 172 -8.81 -3.81 -12.71
CA SER A 172 -8.20 -3.58 -14.03
C SER A 172 -6.96 -2.66 -13.96
N ILE A 173 -6.93 -1.68 -13.07
CA ILE A 173 -5.78 -0.78 -12.88
C ILE A 173 -4.65 -1.54 -12.18
N ILE A 174 -4.95 -2.31 -11.14
CA ILE A 174 -3.97 -3.13 -10.41
C ILE A 174 -3.38 -4.19 -11.34
N GLN A 175 -4.22 -4.88 -12.13
CA GLN A 175 -3.74 -5.84 -13.14
C GLN A 175 -2.75 -5.18 -14.10
N LYS A 176 -3.04 -3.95 -14.56
CA LYS A 176 -2.10 -3.21 -15.42
C LYS A 176 -0.79 -2.88 -14.71
N ALA A 177 -0.82 -2.53 -13.41
CA ALA A 177 0.39 -2.34 -12.61
C ALA A 177 1.19 -3.63 -12.50
N CYS A 178 0.54 -4.77 -12.23
CA CYS A 178 1.17 -6.10 -12.17
C CYS A 178 1.78 -6.50 -13.52
N ASP A 179 1.09 -6.23 -14.65
CA ASP A 179 1.61 -6.52 -16.00
C ASP A 179 2.89 -5.72 -16.29
N ILE A 180 2.93 -4.44 -15.89
CA ILE A 180 4.12 -3.58 -16.05
C ILE A 180 5.26 -4.12 -15.19
N SER A 181 4.99 -4.45 -13.93
CA SER A 181 6.00 -4.97 -13.00
C SER A 181 6.51 -6.35 -13.42
N SER A 182 5.65 -7.23 -13.89
CA SER A 182 6.04 -8.52 -14.45
C SER A 182 6.99 -8.36 -15.65
N SER A 183 6.67 -7.44 -16.57
CA SER A 183 7.54 -7.11 -17.72
C SER A 183 8.90 -6.57 -17.27
N ALA A 184 8.93 -5.77 -16.19
CA ALA A 184 10.17 -5.25 -15.63
C ALA A 184 11.03 -6.36 -15.01
N HIS A 185 10.42 -7.32 -14.30
CA HIS A 185 11.12 -8.51 -13.80
C HIS A 185 11.70 -9.34 -14.93
N GLU A 186 10.95 -9.60 -15.99
CA GLU A 186 11.48 -10.31 -17.17
C GLU A 186 12.64 -9.57 -17.82
N ARG A 187 12.55 -8.24 -17.96
CA ARG A 187 13.62 -7.41 -18.49
C ARG A 187 14.88 -7.50 -17.65
N ALA A 188 14.75 -7.36 -16.35
CA ALA A 188 15.87 -7.41 -15.41
C ALA A 188 16.54 -8.80 -15.38
N MET A 189 15.77 -9.89 -15.40
CA MET A 189 16.30 -11.25 -15.51
C MET A 189 17.11 -11.47 -16.79
N LYS A 190 16.78 -10.81 -17.90
CA LYS A 190 17.53 -10.87 -19.16
C LYS A 190 18.78 -9.99 -19.13
N ALA A 191 18.79 -8.93 -18.34
CA ALA A 191 19.86 -7.94 -18.29
C ALA A 191 20.95 -8.29 -17.25
N VAL A 192 20.59 -8.98 -16.17
CA VAL A 192 21.50 -9.29 -15.06
C VAL A 192 22.71 -10.09 -15.51
N LYS A 193 23.88 -9.71 -14.96
CA LYS A 193 25.14 -10.44 -15.15
C LYS A 193 26.11 -10.11 -14.01
N PRO A 194 27.10 -10.96 -13.74
CA PRO A 194 28.17 -10.64 -12.81
C PRO A 194 28.84 -9.28 -13.11
N GLU A 195 29.35 -8.64 -12.09
CA GLU A 195 30.00 -7.32 -12.12
C GLU A 195 29.05 -6.13 -12.39
N MET A 196 27.72 -6.33 -12.41
CA MET A 196 26.76 -5.23 -12.28
C MET A 196 26.63 -4.79 -10.83
N TYR A 197 26.39 -3.52 -10.61
CA TYR A 197 25.92 -3.01 -9.32
C TYR A 197 24.40 -3.18 -9.19
N GLU A 198 23.91 -3.36 -7.97
CA GLU A 198 22.47 -3.51 -7.67
C GLU A 198 21.63 -2.36 -8.26
N TYR A 199 22.10 -1.09 -8.14
CA TYR A 199 21.40 0.07 -8.73
C TYR A 199 21.37 0.04 -10.27
N GLN A 200 22.27 -0.65 -10.93
CA GLN A 200 22.21 -0.82 -12.39
C GLN A 200 21.11 -1.79 -12.79
N LEU A 201 20.88 -2.82 -11.98
CA LEU A 201 19.75 -3.72 -12.15
C LEU A 201 18.42 -3.01 -11.79
N GLU A 202 18.39 -2.19 -10.74
CA GLU A 202 17.25 -1.34 -10.39
C GLU A 202 16.85 -0.42 -11.55
N ALA A 203 17.83 0.16 -12.26
CA ALA A 203 17.57 1.03 -13.40
C ALA A 203 16.79 0.32 -14.54
N GLU A 204 16.90 -0.98 -14.70
CA GLU A 204 16.12 -1.74 -15.69
C GLU A 204 14.64 -1.79 -15.33
N TYR A 205 14.32 -1.92 -14.04
CA TYR A 205 12.95 -1.84 -13.53
C TYR A 205 12.36 -0.44 -13.73
N LEU A 206 13.07 0.59 -13.27
CA LEU A 206 12.63 1.99 -13.40
C LEU A 206 12.38 2.38 -14.86
N HIS A 207 13.25 1.95 -15.77
CA HIS A 207 13.06 2.18 -17.19
C HIS A 207 11.75 1.56 -17.69
N GLU A 208 11.52 0.28 -17.36
CA GLU A 208 10.32 -0.44 -17.82
C GLU A 208 9.04 0.18 -17.24
N PHE A 209 9.06 0.57 -15.97
CA PHE A 209 7.94 1.27 -15.34
C PHE A 209 7.60 2.56 -16.09
N MET A 210 8.60 3.40 -16.32
CA MET A 210 8.40 4.73 -16.92
C MET A 210 7.93 4.66 -18.38
N VAL A 211 8.50 3.77 -19.19
CA VAL A 211 8.08 3.65 -20.61
C VAL A 211 6.66 3.10 -20.77
N ASN A 212 6.15 2.42 -19.75
CA ASN A 212 4.78 1.93 -19.70
C ASN A 212 3.80 2.85 -18.96
N GLY A 213 4.25 4.05 -18.56
CA GLY A 213 3.42 5.10 -17.97
C GLY A 213 3.25 5.05 -16.46
N ALA A 214 3.96 4.15 -15.75
CA ALA A 214 4.10 4.19 -14.30
C ALA A 214 5.32 5.04 -13.95
N LYS A 215 5.08 6.26 -13.47
CA LYS A 215 6.15 7.24 -13.20
C LYS A 215 6.86 7.02 -11.89
N GLU A 216 6.22 6.34 -10.96
CA GLU A 216 6.71 6.15 -9.60
C GLU A 216 6.69 4.65 -9.25
N CYS A 217 7.61 4.25 -8.37
CA CYS A 217 7.52 2.95 -7.70
C CYS A 217 6.43 3.00 -6.63
N ALA A 218 5.79 1.87 -6.35
CA ALA A 218 4.85 1.74 -5.23
C ALA A 218 5.58 1.84 -3.88
N TYR A 219 6.84 1.42 -3.85
CA TYR A 219 7.76 1.46 -2.70
C TYR A 219 9.20 1.52 -3.20
N PRO A 220 10.19 1.89 -2.33
CA PRO A 220 11.61 1.82 -2.71
C PRO A 220 11.99 0.38 -3.09
N SER A 221 12.44 0.19 -4.33
CA SER A 221 12.83 -1.14 -4.82
C SER A 221 13.93 -1.77 -3.97
N ILE A 222 13.79 -3.04 -3.69
CA ILE A 222 14.78 -3.87 -2.99
C ILE A 222 15.53 -4.67 -4.05
N VAL A 223 16.84 -4.46 -4.15
CA VAL A 223 17.71 -5.23 -5.06
C VAL A 223 18.88 -5.74 -4.25
N GLY A 224 18.75 -6.92 -3.65
CA GLY A 224 19.73 -7.50 -2.74
C GLY A 224 20.48 -8.67 -3.36
N GLY A 225 21.78 -8.47 -3.64
CA GLY A 225 22.69 -9.52 -4.12
C GLY A 225 23.34 -10.30 -2.98
N GLY A 226 23.46 -11.63 -3.10
CA GLY A 226 24.11 -12.47 -2.10
C GLY A 226 23.52 -12.29 -0.70
N GLU A 227 24.35 -11.92 0.28
CA GLU A 227 23.92 -11.75 1.68
C GLU A 227 22.89 -10.62 1.86
N ASN A 228 22.93 -9.58 1.01
CA ASN A 228 21.94 -8.49 1.07
C ASN A 228 20.50 -9.00 0.84
N ALA A 229 20.32 -10.13 0.17
CA ALA A 229 19.03 -10.80 0.01
C ALA A 229 18.44 -11.31 1.35
N CYS A 230 19.23 -11.40 2.41
CA CYS A 230 18.78 -11.76 3.74
C CYS A 230 18.26 -10.56 4.56
N ILE A 231 18.34 -9.34 4.03
CA ILE A 231 17.84 -8.11 4.67
C ILE A 231 16.49 -7.77 4.06
N LEU A 232 15.41 -7.92 4.81
CA LEU A 232 14.03 -7.88 4.30
C LEU A 232 13.69 -6.60 3.51
N HIS A 233 14.08 -5.42 4.01
CA HIS A 233 13.83 -4.13 3.36
C HIS A 233 15.16 -3.46 2.97
N TYR A 234 16.03 -4.20 2.25
CA TYR A 234 17.29 -3.68 1.74
C TYR A 234 17.04 -2.70 0.59
N SER A 235 17.32 -1.42 0.83
CA SER A 235 17.06 -0.35 -0.15
C SER A 235 18.28 0.47 -0.54
N LYS A 236 19.49 0.07 -0.10
CA LYS A 236 20.72 0.78 -0.50
C LYS A 236 21.08 0.55 -1.96
N ASN A 237 20.89 -0.69 -2.44
CA ASN A 237 21.12 -1.12 -3.82
C ASN A 237 22.48 -0.66 -4.39
N THR A 238 23.57 -0.79 -3.60
CA THR A 238 24.89 -0.22 -3.96
C THR A 238 25.98 -1.24 -4.16
N ASP A 239 25.74 -2.49 -3.82
CA ASP A 239 26.77 -3.52 -3.86
C ASP A 239 26.91 -4.17 -5.24
N LEU A 240 28.07 -4.81 -5.45
CA LEU A 240 28.38 -5.49 -6.70
C LEU A 240 27.78 -6.90 -6.69
N LEU A 241 27.03 -7.25 -7.73
CA LEU A 241 26.51 -8.58 -7.96
C LEU A 241 27.64 -9.50 -8.43
N LYS A 242 27.91 -10.56 -7.69
CA LYS A 242 29.04 -11.47 -7.95
C LYS A 242 28.58 -12.72 -8.71
N ASP A 243 29.54 -13.35 -9.39
CA ASP A 243 29.30 -14.65 -9.98
C ASP A 243 28.95 -15.70 -8.91
N GLY A 244 27.87 -16.43 -9.11
CA GLY A 244 27.35 -17.42 -8.16
C GLY A 244 26.39 -16.87 -7.09
N ASP A 245 26.23 -15.56 -6.96
CA ASP A 245 25.20 -14.97 -6.07
C ASP A 245 23.79 -15.19 -6.62
N LEU A 246 22.82 -15.26 -5.71
CA LEU A 246 21.44 -14.92 -6.02
C LEU A 246 21.24 -13.42 -5.90
N VAL A 247 20.32 -12.87 -6.67
CA VAL A 247 19.77 -11.55 -6.45
C VAL A 247 18.27 -11.67 -6.20
N LEU A 248 17.83 -11.17 -5.06
CA LEU A 248 16.43 -11.00 -4.70
C LEU A 248 16.03 -9.60 -5.11
N VAL A 249 15.03 -9.49 -5.98
CA VAL A 249 14.45 -8.21 -6.36
C VAL A 249 12.99 -8.18 -5.98
N ASP A 250 12.64 -7.21 -5.16
CA ASP A 250 11.29 -6.90 -4.74
C ASP A 250 10.99 -5.48 -5.24
N ALA A 251 10.16 -5.41 -6.29
CA ALA A 251 9.90 -4.18 -7.01
C ALA A 251 8.52 -4.20 -7.65
N GLY A 252 7.74 -3.18 -7.35
CA GLY A 252 6.44 -2.92 -7.93
C GLY A 252 6.27 -1.46 -8.32
N CYS A 253 5.52 -1.20 -9.39
CA CYS A 253 5.19 0.14 -9.83
C CYS A 253 3.87 0.64 -9.23
N GLU A 254 3.73 1.97 -9.12
CA GLU A 254 2.45 2.62 -8.90
C GLU A 254 1.85 3.06 -10.25
N TYR A 255 0.70 2.51 -10.63
CA TYR A 255 -0.02 2.91 -11.82
C TYR A 255 -1.38 3.52 -11.47
N LYS A 256 -1.57 4.80 -11.82
CA LYS A 256 -2.78 5.58 -11.48
C LYS A 256 -3.13 5.54 -9.98
N GLY A 257 -2.12 5.57 -9.13
CA GLY A 257 -2.27 5.55 -7.68
C GLY A 257 -2.39 4.16 -7.05
N TYR A 258 -2.49 3.07 -7.84
CA TYR A 258 -2.56 1.70 -7.34
C TYR A 258 -1.20 1.02 -7.43
N ALA A 259 -0.83 0.32 -6.36
CA ALA A 259 0.40 -0.45 -6.25
C ALA A 259 0.29 -1.80 -6.96
N SER A 260 1.45 -2.32 -7.35
CA SER A 260 1.73 -3.75 -7.53
C SER A 260 2.90 -4.13 -6.65
N ASP A 261 3.00 -5.41 -6.28
CA ASP A 261 4.02 -5.93 -5.38
C ASP A 261 4.49 -7.30 -5.84
N ILE A 262 5.71 -7.37 -6.38
CA ILE A 262 6.24 -8.61 -6.96
C ILE A 262 7.69 -8.81 -6.53
N THR A 263 7.97 -9.97 -5.94
CA THR A 263 9.35 -10.39 -5.67
C THR A 263 9.75 -11.58 -6.54
N ARG A 264 10.95 -11.51 -7.10
CA ARG A 264 11.62 -12.65 -7.74
C ARG A 264 13.06 -12.76 -7.27
N THR A 265 13.50 -14.01 -7.02
CA THR A 265 14.90 -14.32 -6.71
C THR A 265 15.47 -15.19 -7.83
N PHE A 266 16.60 -14.78 -8.38
CA PHE A 266 17.23 -15.49 -9.50
C PHE A 266 18.76 -15.41 -9.43
N PRO A 267 19.49 -16.39 -10.02
CA PRO A 267 20.96 -16.39 -10.01
C PRO A 267 21.53 -15.35 -10.96
N VAL A 268 22.52 -14.58 -10.48
CA VAL A 268 23.20 -13.52 -11.24
C VAL A 268 23.85 -14.05 -12.53
N ASN A 269 24.35 -15.28 -12.51
CA ASN A 269 24.97 -15.95 -13.66
C ASN A 269 24.05 -16.90 -14.43
N GLY A 270 22.73 -16.91 -14.10
CA GLY A 270 21.72 -17.75 -14.73
C GLY A 270 21.72 -19.23 -14.29
N LYS A 271 22.50 -19.61 -13.25
CA LYS A 271 22.57 -20.99 -12.74
C LYS A 271 22.49 -21.05 -11.23
N PHE A 272 21.48 -21.76 -10.71
CA PHE A 272 21.41 -22.08 -9.28
C PHE A 272 22.48 -23.08 -8.89
N SER A 273 23.10 -22.92 -7.71
CA SER A 273 23.79 -24.02 -7.04
C SER A 273 22.76 -25.07 -6.57
N SER A 274 23.26 -26.24 -6.18
CA SER A 274 22.38 -27.31 -5.62
C SER A 274 21.66 -26.84 -4.35
N GLU A 275 22.33 -26.11 -3.49
CA GLU A 275 21.78 -25.60 -2.24
C GLU A 275 20.79 -24.46 -2.45
N GLN A 276 21.11 -23.52 -3.33
CA GLN A 276 20.20 -22.45 -3.72
C GLN A 276 18.89 -23.00 -4.31
N LYS A 277 19.02 -24.00 -5.19
CA LYS A 277 17.87 -24.66 -5.81
C LYS A 277 16.96 -25.35 -4.78
N LEU A 278 17.54 -26.07 -3.80
CA LEU A 278 16.77 -26.74 -2.74
C LEU A 278 15.96 -25.72 -1.93
N ILE A 279 16.55 -24.59 -1.53
CA ILE A 279 15.83 -23.55 -0.79
C ILE A 279 14.77 -22.89 -1.68
N TYR A 280 15.10 -22.62 -2.97
CA TYR A 280 14.17 -22.01 -3.92
C TYR A 280 12.92 -22.88 -4.12
N GLU A 281 13.09 -24.20 -4.26
CA GLU A 281 11.97 -25.14 -4.43
C GLU A 281 11.05 -25.18 -3.21
N ILE A 282 11.58 -25.05 -1.99
CA ILE A 282 10.77 -24.98 -0.76
C ILE A 282 9.93 -23.69 -0.76
N VAL A 283 10.53 -22.55 -1.08
CA VAL A 283 9.82 -21.25 -1.11
C VAL A 283 8.74 -21.25 -2.21
N LEU A 284 9.07 -21.75 -3.40
CA LEU A 284 8.13 -21.87 -4.50
C LEU A 284 6.94 -22.77 -4.17
N GLU A 285 7.20 -23.91 -3.53
CA GLU A 285 6.13 -24.83 -3.09
C GLU A 285 5.26 -24.17 -2.01
N SER A 286 5.88 -23.46 -1.06
CA SER A 286 5.16 -22.69 -0.05
C SER A 286 4.24 -21.64 -0.67
N GLN A 287 4.71 -20.90 -1.67
CA GLN A 287 3.91 -19.91 -2.38
C GLN A 287 2.71 -20.57 -3.09
N LYS A 288 2.95 -21.62 -3.87
CA LYS A 288 1.90 -22.35 -4.59
C LYS A 288 0.80 -22.86 -3.67
N GLN A 289 1.18 -23.56 -2.59
CA GLN A 289 0.21 -24.10 -1.64
C GLN A 289 -0.53 -23.01 -0.88
N SER A 290 0.12 -21.85 -0.64
CA SER A 290 -0.53 -20.69 -0.03
C SER A 290 -1.59 -20.11 -0.95
N ILE A 291 -1.27 -19.90 -2.24
CA ILE A 291 -2.22 -19.40 -3.25
C ILE A 291 -3.41 -20.38 -3.41
N GLU A 292 -3.14 -21.69 -3.52
CA GLU A 292 -4.17 -22.72 -3.63
C GLU A 292 -5.09 -22.79 -2.41
N SER A 293 -4.63 -22.35 -1.23
CA SER A 293 -5.42 -22.31 0.00
C SER A 293 -6.41 -21.15 0.08
N ILE A 294 -6.28 -20.15 -0.80
CA ILE A 294 -7.12 -18.94 -0.80
C ILE A 294 -8.51 -19.29 -1.34
N SER A 295 -9.53 -19.01 -0.56
CA SER A 295 -10.94 -19.14 -0.93
C SER A 295 -11.79 -18.31 0.04
N GLU A 296 -13.04 -18.05 -0.30
CA GLU A 296 -13.99 -17.39 0.63
C GLU A 296 -14.23 -18.13 1.96
N LYS A 297 -13.80 -19.39 2.05
CA LYS A 297 -13.92 -20.20 3.29
C LYS A 297 -12.66 -20.15 4.14
N SER A 298 -11.56 -19.61 3.63
CA SER A 298 -10.28 -19.47 4.32
C SER A 298 -10.02 -18.01 4.74
N ASN A 299 -8.93 -17.78 5.43
CA ASN A 299 -8.54 -16.48 5.94
C ASN A 299 -7.01 -16.31 5.91
N PRO A 300 -6.48 -15.08 6.04
CA PRO A 300 -5.04 -14.82 5.97
C PRO A 300 -4.19 -15.61 6.98
N LEU A 301 -4.76 -15.93 8.14
CA LEU A 301 -4.04 -16.71 9.17
C LEU A 301 -3.87 -18.18 8.73
N GLU A 302 -4.91 -18.77 8.13
CA GLU A 302 -4.85 -20.14 7.59
C GLU A 302 -3.87 -20.23 6.41
N THR A 303 -3.88 -19.23 5.52
CA THR A 303 -2.92 -19.14 4.42
C THR A 303 -1.49 -19.03 4.94
N HIS A 304 -1.25 -18.20 5.95
CA HIS A 304 0.08 -18.11 6.60
C HIS A 304 0.50 -19.43 7.24
N LYS A 305 -0.41 -20.11 7.93
CA LYS A 305 -0.14 -21.42 8.52
C LYS A 305 0.24 -22.44 7.46
N LYS A 306 -0.43 -22.42 6.32
CA LYS A 306 -0.11 -23.31 5.18
C LYS A 306 1.29 -23.09 4.65
N SER A 307 1.66 -21.80 4.43
CA SER A 307 3.02 -21.41 4.06
C SER A 307 4.06 -21.91 5.06
N LEU A 308 3.82 -21.67 6.34
CA LEU A 308 4.72 -22.04 7.42
C LEU A 308 4.95 -23.57 7.50
N GLU A 309 3.89 -24.36 7.32
CA GLU A 309 3.99 -25.82 7.34
C GLU A 309 4.97 -26.32 6.27
N VAL A 310 4.88 -25.81 5.03
CA VAL A 310 5.76 -26.19 3.94
C VAL A 310 7.22 -25.77 4.21
N ILE A 311 7.42 -24.52 4.68
CA ILE A 311 8.77 -24.01 5.00
C ILE A 311 9.42 -24.84 6.12
N VAL A 312 8.68 -25.12 7.19
CA VAL A 312 9.22 -25.90 8.33
C VAL A 312 9.57 -27.32 7.90
N GLU A 313 8.71 -28.01 7.15
CA GLU A 313 9.00 -29.34 6.61
C GLU A 313 10.23 -29.35 5.73
N GLY A 314 10.36 -28.36 4.83
CA GLY A 314 11.52 -28.19 3.98
C GLY A 314 12.82 -27.99 4.78
N LEU A 315 12.83 -27.06 5.73
CA LEU A 315 13.99 -26.78 6.57
C LEU A 315 14.40 -27.95 7.48
N LEU A 316 13.42 -28.69 7.99
CA LEU A 316 13.67 -29.93 8.73
C LEU A 316 14.32 -31.01 7.84
N SER A 317 13.82 -31.17 6.61
CA SER A 317 14.38 -32.16 5.65
C SER A 317 15.82 -31.87 5.27
N LEU A 318 16.23 -30.59 5.27
CA LEU A 318 17.59 -30.15 5.02
C LEU A 318 18.48 -30.15 6.27
N GLY A 319 17.93 -30.47 7.45
CA GLY A 319 18.65 -30.45 8.73
C GLY A 319 18.98 -29.05 9.24
N LEU A 320 18.36 -28.00 8.68
CA LEU A 320 18.51 -26.60 9.10
C LEU A 320 17.71 -26.30 10.38
N LEU A 321 16.63 -27.04 10.60
CA LEU A 321 15.87 -27.07 11.84
C LEU A 321 15.97 -28.47 12.48
N LYS A 322 15.70 -28.56 13.79
CA LYS A 322 15.73 -29.79 14.57
C LYS A 322 14.46 -29.93 15.41
N GLY A 323 14.02 -31.14 15.66
CA GLY A 323 12.81 -31.46 16.42
C GLY A 323 11.68 -31.93 15.52
N SER A 324 10.48 -32.05 16.08
CA SER A 324 9.27 -32.30 15.29
C SER A 324 8.73 -31.02 14.66
N LYS A 325 7.90 -31.14 13.64
CA LYS A 325 7.22 -29.99 13.01
C LYS A 325 6.40 -29.22 14.04
N GLU A 326 5.67 -29.91 14.88
CA GLU A 326 4.83 -29.33 15.94
C GLU A 326 5.68 -28.53 16.93
N GLU A 327 6.78 -29.11 17.42
CA GLU A 327 7.73 -28.45 18.32
C GLU A 327 8.33 -27.18 17.70
N VAL A 328 8.74 -27.26 16.45
CA VAL A 328 9.33 -26.11 15.72
C VAL A 328 8.31 -24.97 15.56
N ILE A 329 7.04 -25.31 15.27
CA ILE A 329 5.98 -24.31 15.13
C ILE A 329 5.62 -23.71 16.51
N GLU A 330 5.47 -24.54 17.55
CA GLU A 330 5.11 -24.09 18.89
C GLU A 330 6.20 -23.18 19.51
N THR A 331 7.47 -23.59 19.37
CA THR A 331 8.62 -22.80 19.87
C THR A 331 8.99 -21.63 18.98
N GLN A 332 8.39 -21.51 17.80
CA GLN A 332 8.72 -20.53 16.76
C GLN A 332 10.21 -20.53 16.35
N SER A 333 10.90 -21.66 16.49
CA SER A 333 12.34 -21.76 16.16
C SER A 333 12.62 -21.61 14.66
N TYR A 334 11.62 -21.64 13.82
CA TYR A 334 11.67 -21.29 12.40
C TYR A 334 11.90 -19.79 12.14
N SER A 335 11.53 -18.92 13.11
CA SER A 335 11.50 -17.46 12.91
C SER A 335 12.87 -16.83 12.58
N LYS A 336 13.97 -17.53 12.87
CA LYS A 336 15.31 -17.11 12.44
C LYS A 336 15.53 -17.22 10.93
N PHE A 337 14.69 -18.00 10.22
CA PHE A 337 14.75 -18.16 8.76
C PHE A 337 13.53 -17.58 8.04
N TYR A 338 12.38 -17.51 8.71
CA TYR A 338 11.13 -16.99 8.19
C TYR A 338 10.41 -16.17 9.27
N MET A 339 10.58 -14.84 9.25
CA MET A 339 10.20 -13.96 10.35
C MET A 339 9.03 -13.02 10.03
N HIS A 340 8.44 -13.09 8.85
CA HIS A 340 7.32 -12.24 8.44
C HIS A 340 6.07 -13.05 8.10
N ARG A 341 4.95 -12.38 7.90
CA ARG A 341 3.70 -13.00 7.45
C ARG A 341 3.79 -13.33 5.96
N VAL A 342 2.91 -14.23 5.50
CA VAL A 342 2.88 -14.67 4.10
C VAL A 342 2.32 -13.62 3.14
N GLY A 343 1.74 -12.53 3.64
CA GLY A 343 1.19 -11.50 2.78
C GLY A 343 0.40 -10.43 3.53
N HIS A 344 -0.02 -9.43 2.78
CA HIS A 344 -0.79 -8.27 3.24
C HIS A 344 -1.78 -7.82 2.15
N TRP A 345 -2.75 -6.96 2.51
CA TRP A 345 -3.65 -6.34 1.54
C TRP A 345 -2.89 -5.42 0.61
N LEU A 346 -3.33 -5.34 -0.65
CA LEU A 346 -2.76 -4.49 -1.69
C LEU A 346 -3.86 -3.61 -2.31
N GLY A 347 -3.51 -2.38 -2.67
CA GLY A 347 -4.43 -1.46 -3.33
C GLY A 347 -3.80 -0.10 -3.66
N LEU A 348 -4.41 0.99 -3.19
CA LEU A 348 -3.84 2.34 -3.30
C LEU A 348 -2.57 2.52 -2.47
N ASP A 349 -2.41 1.74 -1.42
CA ASP A 349 -1.16 1.62 -0.68
C ASP A 349 -0.60 0.21 -0.91
N VAL A 350 0.73 0.05 -0.93
CA VAL A 350 1.35 -1.28 -1.03
C VAL A 350 0.94 -2.15 0.15
N HIS A 351 1.05 -1.65 1.37
CA HIS A 351 0.42 -2.22 2.56
C HIS A 351 -0.95 -1.55 2.72
N ASP A 352 -1.94 -2.07 2.00
CA ASP A 352 -3.25 -1.42 1.92
C ASP A 352 -4.04 -1.59 3.22
N VAL A 353 -5.00 -0.71 3.37
CA VAL A 353 -5.87 -0.64 4.54
C VAL A 353 -6.94 -1.75 4.51
N GLY A 354 -7.55 -1.98 5.66
CA GLY A 354 -8.58 -3.00 5.88
C GLY A 354 -8.26 -3.87 7.09
N GLY A 355 -9.25 -4.13 7.92
CA GLY A 355 -9.06 -4.94 9.13
C GLY A 355 -8.85 -6.42 8.80
N TYR A 356 -7.90 -7.08 9.47
CA TYR A 356 -7.75 -8.55 9.47
C TYR A 356 -8.73 -9.25 10.41
N GLU A 357 -9.47 -8.47 11.20
CA GLU A 357 -10.53 -8.93 12.06
C GLU A 357 -11.82 -8.18 11.78
N LYS A 358 -12.96 -8.88 11.89
CA LYS A 358 -14.31 -8.32 11.78
C LYS A 358 -15.17 -8.96 12.88
N ASP A 359 -15.84 -8.12 13.66
CA ASP A 359 -16.70 -8.57 14.76
C ASP A 359 -16.00 -9.52 15.78
N GLY A 360 -14.72 -9.24 16.07
CA GLY A 360 -13.89 -10.01 17.01
C GLY A 360 -13.45 -11.40 16.50
N LYS A 361 -13.56 -11.64 15.19
CA LYS A 361 -13.10 -12.87 14.53
C LYS A 361 -12.13 -12.54 13.41
N VAL A 362 -11.20 -13.45 13.13
CA VAL A 362 -10.35 -13.34 11.93
C VAL A 362 -11.25 -13.28 10.71
N ARG A 363 -10.98 -12.28 9.84
CA ARG A 363 -11.76 -12.03 8.62
C ARG A 363 -11.47 -13.15 7.60
N SER A 364 -12.53 -13.75 7.06
CA SER A 364 -12.42 -14.59 5.87
C SER A 364 -12.13 -13.74 4.64
N TYR A 365 -11.54 -14.35 3.62
CA TYR A 365 -11.43 -13.72 2.32
C TYR A 365 -12.82 -13.46 1.72
N GLU A 366 -12.95 -12.35 1.04
CA GLU A 366 -14.18 -11.95 0.33
C GLU A 366 -13.82 -11.64 -1.14
N ASN A 367 -14.73 -11.91 -2.06
CA ASN A 367 -14.55 -11.61 -3.49
C ASN A 367 -14.23 -10.12 -3.70
N GLY A 368 -13.18 -9.85 -4.48
CA GLY A 368 -12.66 -8.49 -4.70
C GLY A 368 -11.57 -8.05 -3.73
N MET A 369 -11.19 -8.87 -2.73
CA MET A 369 -9.96 -8.63 -1.97
C MET A 369 -8.73 -8.95 -2.81
N ILE A 370 -7.66 -8.18 -2.61
CA ILE A 370 -6.33 -8.45 -3.19
C ILE A 370 -5.32 -8.52 -2.07
N THR A 371 -4.51 -9.58 -2.07
CA THR A 371 -3.45 -9.82 -1.09
C THR A 371 -2.18 -10.26 -1.77
N THR A 372 -1.02 -9.91 -1.22
CA THR A 372 0.26 -10.52 -1.62
C THR A 372 0.37 -11.92 -1.05
N ILE A 373 1.15 -12.79 -1.72
CA ILE A 373 1.61 -14.09 -1.21
C ILE A 373 3.10 -14.17 -1.44
N GLU A 374 3.87 -13.98 -0.37
CA GLU A 374 5.30 -13.67 -0.38
C GLU A 374 6.14 -14.53 0.60
N PRO A 375 6.02 -15.84 0.64
CA PRO A 375 6.88 -16.64 1.52
C PRO A 375 8.35 -16.43 1.19
N GLY A 376 9.20 -16.53 2.21
CA GLY A 376 10.65 -16.40 2.05
C GLY A 376 11.44 -17.23 3.05
N ILE A 377 12.70 -17.53 2.70
CA ILE A 377 13.69 -18.14 3.57
C ILE A 377 14.97 -17.30 3.49
N TYR A 378 15.48 -16.88 4.64
CA TYR A 378 16.64 -16.02 4.76
C TYR A 378 17.68 -16.65 5.70
N ILE A 379 18.83 -17.04 5.17
CA ILE A 379 19.89 -17.75 5.89
C ILE A 379 21.13 -16.86 5.89
N SER A 380 21.23 -15.98 6.89
CA SER A 380 22.36 -15.06 6.99
C SER A 380 23.69 -15.78 7.26
N ASN A 381 24.81 -15.11 7.01
CA ASN A 381 26.14 -15.64 7.29
C ASN A 381 26.42 -15.87 8.79
N GLU A 382 25.67 -15.19 9.66
CA GLU A 382 25.80 -15.31 11.11
C GLU A 382 25.09 -16.55 11.69
N GLU A 383 24.22 -17.21 10.90
CA GLU A 383 23.49 -18.38 11.36
C GLU A 383 24.42 -19.58 11.59
N ASN A 384 24.14 -20.34 12.66
CA ASN A 384 24.84 -21.58 12.95
C ASN A 384 24.30 -22.76 12.12
N VAL A 385 24.58 -22.70 10.82
CA VAL A 385 24.15 -23.67 9.80
C VAL A 385 25.36 -24.09 8.94
N PRO A 386 25.25 -25.19 8.16
CA PRO A 386 26.31 -25.54 7.23
C PRO A 386 26.65 -24.40 6.26
N GLU A 387 27.96 -24.15 6.05
CA GLU A 387 28.46 -23.02 5.27
C GLU A 387 27.84 -22.90 3.88
N LYS A 388 27.53 -24.02 3.25
CA LYS A 388 26.93 -24.09 1.90
C LYS A 388 25.53 -23.50 1.80
N PHE A 389 24.85 -23.22 2.91
CA PHE A 389 23.52 -22.56 2.93
C PHE A 389 23.58 -21.10 3.34
N LYS A 390 24.71 -20.62 3.83
CA LYS A 390 24.86 -19.24 4.27
C LYS A 390 24.75 -18.23 3.13
N GLY A 391 24.24 -17.05 3.42
CA GLY A 391 24.05 -15.97 2.44
C GLY A 391 22.95 -16.24 1.40
N ILE A 392 22.07 -17.22 1.66
CA ILE A 392 20.93 -17.52 0.77
C ILE A 392 19.68 -16.83 1.31
N GLY A 393 19.20 -15.79 0.61
CA GLY A 393 17.91 -15.15 0.82
C GLY A 393 17.02 -15.34 -0.40
N ILE A 394 15.84 -15.89 -0.21
CA ILE A 394 14.88 -16.15 -1.30
C ILE A 394 13.49 -15.73 -0.84
N ARG A 395 12.84 -14.88 -1.61
CA ARG A 395 11.40 -14.57 -1.55
C ARG A 395 10.81 -14.71 -2.95
N ILE A 396 9.60 -15.24 -3.04
CA ILE A 396 8.82 -15.34 -4.27
C ILE A 396 7.42 -14.81 -3.94
N GLU A 397 6.97 -13.80 -4.69
CA GLU A 397 5.76 -13.06 -4.37
C GLU A 397 4.94 -12.75 -5.60
N ASP A 398 3.64 -12.89 -5.46
CA ASP A 398 2.65 -12.45 -6.43
C ASP A 398 1.46 -11.81 -5.73
N ASP A 399 0.81 -10.87 -6.43
CA ASP A 399 -0.47 -10.29 -6.07
C ASP A 399 -1.62 -11.23 -6.46
N VAL A 400 -2.48 -11.52 -5.51
CA VAL A 400 -3.56 -12.52 -5.68
C VAL A 400 -4.92 -11.86 -5.48
N LEU A 401 -5.76 -11.89 -6.52
CA LEU A 401 -7.16 -11.51 -6.45
C LEU A 401 -7.99 -12.68 -5.92
N VAL A 402 -8.80 -12.42 -4.90
CA VAL A 402 -9.82 -13.37 -4.45
C VAL A 402 -11.03 -13.27 -5.38
N GLU A 403 -11.27 -14.30 -6.19
CA GLU A 403 -12.39 -14.38 -7.13
C GLU A 403 -13.03 -15.78 -7.06
N ASN A 404 -14.39 -15.82 -7.24
CA ASN A 404 -15.18 -17.08 -7.25
C ASN A 404 -15.09 -17.81 -8.58
#